data_53ba4191fff15f6a0583ac4dffb79658
#
_entry.id   53ba4191fff15f6a0583ac4dffb79658
#
_cell.length_a   1.000
_cell.length_b   1.000
_cell.length_c   1.000
_cell.angle_alpha   90.00
_cell.angle_beta   90.00
_cell.angle_gamma   90.00
#
_symmetry.space_group_name_H-M   'P 1'
#
loop_
_entity.id
_entity.type
_entity.pdbx_description
1 polymer ?
#
loop_
_entity_poly.entity_id
_entity_poly.type
_entity_poly.pdbx_seq_one_letter_code
_entity_poly.pdbx_strand_id
1 'polypeptide(L)'
;MRLRHAALIALLIGPALVSAQGNLGTYEDRIAVEDVMARYVWAVDSFDADGYVAVFTEDAVIDSNGNISKGHEEIRKVVTSLIKRRDDNKAKGLPAGNLYHVISNVRITFPKANEALYQSYWQTVRRDNDGKMTAAAMGRSEDHLVKRNGKWLIQFRKLTVFTE
;
A
#
# COMPACT_ATOMS: atom_id res chain seq x y z
N MET A 1 40.99 -2.47 69.93
CA MET A 1 39.72 -1.96 69.34
C MET A 1 40.03 -1.62 67.88
N ARG A 2 39.67 -2.44 66.91
CA ARG A 2 39.98 -2.27 65.48
C ARG A 2 38.68 -1.97 64.75
N LEU A 3 38.52 -0.70 64.26
CA LEU A 3 37.40 -0.31 63.40
C LEU A 3 37.57 -0.96 62.03
N ARG A 4 36.57 -1.67 61.60
CA ARG A 4 36.46 -2.16 60.21
C ARG A 4 35.66 -1.14 59.42
N HIS A 5 36.27 -0.56 58.40
CA HIS A 5 35.57 0.28 57.43
C HIS A 5 34.91 -0.61 56.41
N ALA A 6 33.59 -0.55 56.35
CA ALA A 6 32.80 -1.16 55.27
C ALA A 6 32.73 -0.16 54.11
N ALA A 7 33.30 -0.54 52.96
CA ALA A 7 33.18 0.24 51.74
C ALA A 7 31.84 -0.08 51.08
N LEU A 8 30.98 0.94 50.92
CA LEU A 8 29.74 0.87 50.19
C LEU A 8 30.06 1.00 48.68
N ILE A 9 29.89 -0.05 47.92
CA ILE A 9 29.98 -0.01 46.44
C ILE A 9 28.60 0.45 45.93
N ALA A 10 28.53 1.71 45.49
CA ALA A 10 27.37 2.22 44.78
C ALA A 10 27.37 1.70 43.34
N LEU A 11 26.44 0.84 43.01
CA LEU A 11 26.17 0.33 41.65
C LEU A 11 25.50 1.46 40.86
N LEU A 12 26.24 2.16 40.01
CA LEU A 12 25.69 3.13 39.06
C LEU A 12 24.99 2.37 37.93
N ILE A 13 23.69 2.25 38.01
CA ILE A 13 22.85 1.80 36.88
C ILE A 13 22.79 2.99 35.92
N GLY A 14 23.62 2.96 34.90
CA GLY A 14 23.56 3.92 33.81
C GLY A 14 22.22 3.78 33.04
N PRO A 15 21.68 4.88 32.45
CA PRO A 15 20.48 4.79 31.64
C PRO A 15 20.71 3.84 30.47
N ALA A 16 19.90 2.80 30.38
CA ALA A 16 19.87 1.93 29.22
C ALA A 16 19.65 2.79 27.97
N LEU A 17 20.59 2.76 27.04
CA LEU A 17 20.42 3.33 25.72
C LEU A 17 19.24 2.57 25.07
N VAL A 18 18.05 3.15 25.12
CA VAL A 18 16.93 2.73 24.31
C VAL A 18 17.36 3.00 22.88
N SER A 19 17.85 1.97 22.22
CA SER A 19 18.08 1.99 20.79
C SER A 19 16.76 2.39 20.15
N ALA A 20 16.74 3.51 19.43
CA ALA A 20 15.63 3.90 18.58
C ALA A 20 15.56 2.90 17.40
N GLN A 21 15.15 1.67 17.67
CA GLN A 21 14.62 0.79 16.64
C GLN A 21 13.39 1.51 16.12
N GLY A 22 13.46 1.98 14.87
CA GLY A 22 12.32 2.63 14.21
C GLY A 22 11.08 1.78 14.46
N ASN A 23 10.00 2.41 14.88
CA ASN A 23 8.74 1.73 15.21
C ASN A 23 8.28 0.93 13.98
N LEU A 24 8.56 -0.37 13.97
CA LEU A 24 8.18 -1.26 12.87
C LEU A 24 6.67 -1.55 12.83
N GLY A 25 5.88 -0.90 13.69
CA GLY A 25 4.47 -1.23 13.94
C GLY A 25 4.33 -2.56 14.66
N THR A 26 3.12 -2.89 15.04
CA THR A 26 2.82 -4.23 15.55
C THR A 26 2.68 -5.22 14.39
N TYR A 27 2.69 -6.51 14.71
CA TYR A 27 2.43 -7.57 13.73
C TYR A 27 1.01 -7.43 13.14
N GLU A 28 0.04 -7.08 13.97
CA GLU A 28 -1.34 -6.82 13.59
C GLU A 28 -1.46 -5.62 12.65
N ASP A 29 -0.70 -4.54 12.90
CA ASP A 29 -0.68 -3.38 12.02
C ASP A 29 -0.09 -3.72 10.65
N ARG A 30 0.97 -4.55 10.61
CA ARG A 30 1.54 -5.01 9.33
C ARG A 30 0.54 -5.82 8.52
N ILE A 31 -0.12 -6.80 9.15
CA ILE A 31 -1.17 -7.61 8.49
C ILE A 31 -2.30 -6.71 8.00
N ALA A 32 -2.75 -5.76 8.81
CA ALA A 32 -3.84 -4.87 8.45
C ALA A 32 -3.48 -3.95 7.27
N VAL A 33 -2.22 -3.48 7.17
CA VAL A 33 -1.73 -2.71 6.02
C VAL A 33 -1.65 -3.58 4.78
N GLU A 34 -1.13 -4.82 4.89
CA GLU A 34 -1.07 -5.78 3.78
C GLU A 34 -2.49 -6.14 3.29
N ASP A 35 -3.46 -6.30 4.20
CA ASP A 35 -4.86 -6.56 3.85
C ASP A 35 -5.50 -5.40 3.08
N VAL A 36 -5.21 -4.14 3.45
CA VAL A 36 -5.66 -2.96 2.67
C VAL A 36 -5.17 -3.05 1.23
N MET A 37 -3.90 -3.39 1.04
CA MET A 37 -3.30 -3.48 -0.29
C MET A 37 -3.83 -4.68 -1.09
N ALA A 38 -4.09 -5.80 -0.43
CA ALA A 38 -4.75 -6.95 -1.06
C ALA A 38 -6.17 -6.58 -1.52
N ARG A 39 -6.99 -5.96 -0.66
CA ARG A 39 -8.34 -5.50 -1.02
C ARG A 39 -8.32 -4.49 -2.17
N TYR A 40 -7.34 -3.57 -2.18
CA TYR A 40 -7.12 -2.66 -3.29
C TYR A 40 -6.98 -3.41 -4.63
N VAL A 41 -6.07 -4.40 -4.68
CA VAL A 41 -5.80 -5.19 -5.89
C VAL A 41 -7.03 -6.00 -6.30
N TRP A 42 -7.65 -6.71 -5.36
CA TRP A 42 -8.85 -7.50 -5.63
C TRP A 42 -9.99 -6.65 -6.19
N ALA A 43 -10.20 -5.46 -5.64
CA ALA A 43 -11.27 -4.57 -6.08
C ALA A 43 -11.04 -4.06 -7.51
N VAL A 44 -9.82 -3.62 -7.86
CA VAL A 44 -9.54 -3.14 -9.22
C VAL A 44 -9.60 -4.27 -10.24
N ASP A 45 -9.10 -5.46 -9.92
CA ASP A 45 -9.06 -6.62 -10.83
C ASP A 45 -10.45 -7.22 -11.06
N SER A 46 -11.34 -7.13 -10.05
CA SER A 46 -12.74 -7.57 -10.16
C SER A 46 -13.70 -6.48 -10.63
N PHE A 47 -13.22 -5.27 -10.93
CA PHE A 47 -14.06 -4.12 -11.31
C PHE A 47 -15.05 -3.69 -10.22
N ASP A 48 -14.71 -3.89 -8.95
CA ASP A 48 -15.48 -3.45 -7.80
C ASP A 48 -15.13 -2.00 -7.44
N ALA A 49 -15.88 -1.06 -7.97
CA ALA A 49 -15.64 0.38 -7.73
C ALA A 49 -15.92 0.79 -6.28
N ASP A 50 -16.84 0.15 -5.59
CA ASP A 50 -17.16 0.43 -4.18
C ASP A 50 -16.08 -0.12 -3.26
N GLY A 51 -15.67 -1.37 -3.45
CA GLY A 51 -14.56 -1.98 -2.73
C GLY A 51 -13.23 -1.23 -2.96
N TYR A 52 -13.01 -0.74 -4.18
CA TYR A 52 -11.83 0.05 -4.52
C TYR A 52 -11.77 1.36 -3.71
N VAL A 53 -12.85 2.13 -3.69
CA VAL A 53 -12.93 3.40 -2.96
C VAL A 53 -12.86 3.19 -1.45
N ALA A 54 -13.41 2.09 -0.93
CA ALA A 54 -13.50 1.80 0.50
C ALA A 54 -12.14 1.62 1.21
N VAL A 55 -11.05 1.39 0.45
CA VAL A 55 -9.71 1.28 1.02
C VAL A 55 -8.98 2.62 1.12
N PHE A 56 -9.56 3.71 0.62
CA PHE A 56 -9.01 5.05 0.65
C PHE A 56 -9.67 5.93 1.71
N THR A 57 -8.94 6.96 2.17
CA THR A 57 -9.57 8.05 2.93
C THR A 57 -10.41 8.93 1.99
N GLU A 58 -11.40 9.64 2.52
CA GLU A 58 -12.28 10.51 1.72
C GLU A 58 -11.51 11.60 0.95
N ASP A 59 -10.41 12.06 1.54
CA ASP A 59 -9.51 13.10 1.01
C ASP A 59 -8.29 12.52 0.27
N ALA A 60 -8.27 11.21 -0.01
CA ALA A 60 -7.12 10.55 -0.61
C ALA A 60 -6.73 11.13 -1.97
N VAL A 61 -5.44 10.95 -2.29
CA VAL A 61 -4.87 11.36 -3.58
C VAL A 61 -4.16 10.18 -4.21
N ILE A 62 -4.44 9.93 -5.48
CA ILE A 62 -3.65 9.03 -6.34
C ILE A 62 -2.89 9.90 -7.35
N ASP A 63 -1.56 9.73 -7.38
CA ASP A 63 -0.68 10.25 -8.42
C ASP A 63 -0.21 9.08 -9.29
N SER A 64 -0.73 9.00 -10.50
CA SER A 64 -0.31 8.00 -11.49
C SER A 64 0.50 8.68 -12.60
N ASN A 65 1.82 8.71 -12.45
CA ASN A 65 2.72 9.40 -13.38
C ASN A 65 2.31 10.86 -13.68
N GLY A 66 1.94 11.62 -12.66
CA GLY A 66 1.49 13.01 -12.80
C GLY A 66 0.00 13.18 -13.09
N ASN A 67 -0.75 12.10 -13.35
CA ASN A 67 -2.20 12.13 -13.43
C ASN A 67 -2.78 12.02 -12.03
N ILE A 68 -3.38 13.09 -11.54
CA ILE A 68 -3.88 13.21 -10.18
C ILE A 68 -5.39 12.91 -10.14
N SER A 69 -5.77 11.99 -9.23
CA SER A 69 -7.16 11.76 -8.84
C SER A 69 -7.30 12.07 -7.36
N LYS A 70 -8.21 12.97 -6.99
CA LYS A 70 -8.37 13.44 -5.62
C LYS A 70 -9.80 13.21 -5.10
N GLY A 71 -9.88 12.56 -3.93
CA GLY A 71 -11.14 12.23 -3.26
C GLY A 71 -11.85 11.04 -3.90
N HIS A 72 -12.85 10.53 -3.19
CA HIS A 72 -13.54 9.30 -3.56
C HIS A 72 -14.20 9.35 -4.94
N GLU A 73 -14.72 10.51 -5.36
CA GLU A 73 -15.37 10.64 -6.67
C GLU A 73 -14.38 10.43 -7.82
N GLU A 74 -13.25 11.10 -7.81
CA GLU A 74 -12.23 10.96 -8.85
C GLU A 74 -11.55 9.58 -8.81
N ILE A 75 -11.29 9.06 -7.61
CA ILE A 75 -10.71 7.73 -7.42
C ILE A 75 -11.66 6.65 -7.97
N ARG A 76 -12.96 6.78 -7.78
CA ARG A 76 -13.96 5.87 -8.35
C ARG A 76 -13.91 5.83 -9.87
N LYS A 77 -13.62 6.95 -10.53
CA LYS A 77 -13.52 7.02 -11.99
C LYS A 77 -12.41 6.13 -12.56
N VAL A 78 -11.39 5.80 -11.78
CA VAL A 78 -10.36 4.85 -12.19
C VAL A 78 -11.00 3.51 -12.57
N VAL A 79 -11.81 2.92 -11.68
CA VAL A 79 -12.44 1.62 -11.92
C VAL A 79 -13.59 1.73 -12.89
N THR A 80 -14.45 2.76 -12.80
CA THR A 80 -15.60 2.90 -13.71
C THR A 80 -15.14 3.13 -15.16
N SER A 81 -13.99 3.76 -15.39
CA SER A 81 -13.38 3.88 -16.72
C SER A 81 -12.90 2.53 -17.27
N LEU A 82 -12.39 1.65 -16.40
CA LEU A 82 -12.01 0.28 -16.77
C LEU A 82 -13.26 -0.53 -17.14
N ILE A 83 -14.34 -0.41 -16.36
CA ILE A 83 -15.63 -1.05 -16.65
C ILE A 83 -16.14 -0.61 -18.02
N LYS A 84 -16.19 0.70 -18.26
CA LYS A 84 -16.64 1.24 -19.55
C LYS A 84 -15.80 0.69 -20.71
N ARG A 85 -14.47 0.68 -20.60
CA ARG A 85 -13.58 0.15 -21.63
C ARG A 85 -13.82 -1.33 -21.89
N ARG A 86 -14.00 -2.13 -20.83
CA ARG A 86 -14.36 -3.56 -20.93
C ARG A 86 -15.66 -3.75 -21.71
N ASP A 87 -16.70 -2.98 -21.38
CA ASP A 87 -18.02 -3.11 -21.98
C ASP A 87 -18.03 -2.61 -23.44
N ASP A 88 -17.31 -1.53 -23.74
CA ASP A 88 -17.09 -1.04 -25.10
C ASP A 88 -16.36 -2.07 -25.98
N ASN A 89 -15.34 -2.73 -25.44
CA ASN A 89 -14.60 -3.81 -26.12
C ASN A 89 -15.54 -5.00 -26.41
N LYS A 90 -16.29 -5.43 -25.40
CA LYS A 90 -17.25 -6.54 -25.53
C LYS A 90 -18.31 -6.25 -26.60
N ALA A 91 -18.82 -5.03 -26.64
CA ALA A 91 -19.80 -4.62 -27.65
C ALA A 91 -19.23 -4.67 -29.10
N LYS A 92 -17.90 -4.51 -29.24
CA LYS A 92 -17.19 -4.59 -30.52
C LYS A 92 -16.68 -6.01 -30.84
N GLY A 93 -17.00 -7.02 -30.03
CA GLY A 93 -16.46 -8.38 -30.18
C GLY A 93 -14.95 -8.50 -29.89
N LEU A 94 -14.37 -7.51 -29.22
CA LEU A 94 -12.97 -7.49 -28.81
C LEU A 94 -12.80 -8.15 -27.43
N PRO A 95 -11.58 -8.63 -27.09
CA PRO A 95 -11.29 -9.11 -25.75
C PRO A 95 -11.62 -8.07 -24.69
N ALA A 96 -12.11 -8.50 -23.53
CA ALA A 96 -12.51 -7.65 -22.43
C ALA A 96 -11.39 -6.70 -21.93
N GLY A 97 -10.13 -7.07 -22.17
CA GLY A 97 -8.96 -6.27 -21.79
C GLY A 97 -8.71 -6.26 -20.27
N ASN A 98 -9.07 -7.35 -19.59
CA ASN A 98 -8.82 -7.50 -18.17
C ASN A 98 -7.33 -7.42 -17.88
N LEU A 99 -6.98 -6.68 -16.86
CA LEU A 99 -5.65 -6.62 -16.28
C LEU A 99 -5.68 -7.29 -14.91
N TYR A 100 -4.61 -8.00 -14.58
CA TYR A 100 -4.41 -8.59 -13.27
C TYR A 100 -3.14 -8.00 -12.66
N HIS A 101 -3.22 -7.53 -11.43
CA HIS A 101 -2.09 -6.91 -10.74
C HIS A 101 -1.32 -7.96 -9.94
N VAL A 102 0.00 -7.95 -10.08
CA VAL A 102 0.93 -8.73 -9.27
C VAL A 102 1.80 -7.76 -8.48
N ILE A 103 1.73 -7.84 -7.15
CA ILE A 103 2.52 -7.02 -6.23
C ILE A 103 3.68 -7.87 -5.70
N SER A 104 4.87 -7.28 -5.64
CA SER A 104 6.08 -7.94 -5.16
C SER A 104 7.03 -6.98 -4.45
N ASN A 105 8.08 -7.52 -3.81
CA ASN A 105 9.13 -6.76 -3.15
C ASN A 105 8.60 -5.73 -2.14
N VAL A 106 7.64 -6.15 -1.33
CA VAL A 106 6.95 -5.29 -0.36
C VAL A 106 7.91 -4.88 0.76
N ARG A 107 7.92 -3.58 1.05
CA ARG A 107 8.55 -2.97 2.20
C ARG A 107 7.55 -2.11 2.94
N ILE A 108 7.38 -2.36 4.24
CA ILE A 108 6.49 -1.58 5.10
C ILE A 108 7.30 -1.00 6.25
N THR A 109 7.18 0.30 6.46
CA THR A 109 7.73 1.02 7.62
C THR A 109 6.64 1.82 8.30
N PHE A 110 6.80 2.05 9.61
CA PHE A 110 5.84 2.80 10.43
C PHE A 110 6.55 4.03 11.01
N PRO A 111 6.44 5.21 10.35
CA PRO A 111 6.99 6.46 10.87
C PRO A 111 6.37 6.85 12.21
N LYS A 112 5.08 6.54 12.40
CA LYS A 112 4.32 6.74 13.65
C LYS A 112 3.37 5.56 13.90
N ALA A 113 2.83 5.45 15.08
CA ALA A 113 1.91 4.37 15.45
C ALA A 113 0.63 4.30 14.59
N ASN A 114 0.26 5.41 13.94
CA ASN A 114 -0.93 5.53 13.09
C ASN A 114 -0.61 5.92 11.64
N GLU A 115 0.66 5.81 11.24
CA GLU A 115 1.13 6.09 9.88
C GLU A 115 1.99 4.94 9.37
N ALA A 116 1.76 4.50 8.15
CA ALA A 116 2.56 3.49 7.49
C ALA A 116 2.97 3.97 6.09
N LEU A 117 4.19 3.62 5.69
CA LEU A 117 4.68 3.75 4.32
C LEU A 117 4.81 2.34 3.76
N TYR A 118 4.03 2.04 2.71
CA TYR A 118 4.08 0.79 1.97
C TYR A 118 4.72 1.05 0.61
N GLN A 119 5.78 0.34 0.30
CA GLN A 119 6.47 0.42 -0.99
C GLN A 119 6.50 -0.96 -1.63
N SER A 120 6.27 -1.03 -2.94
CA SER A 120 6.30 -2.30 -3.66
C SER A 120 6.67 -2.11 -5.14
N TYR A 121 7.06 -3.21 -5.78
CA TYR A 121 6.97 -3.31 -7.22
C TYR A 121 5.60 -3.85 -7.60
N TRP A 122 5.07 -3.35 -8.70
CA TRP A 122 3.85 -3.86 -9.29
C TRP A 122 4.08 -4.16 -10.77
N GLN A 123 3.34 -5.13 -11.26
CA GLN A 123 3.19 -5.39 -12.68
C GLN A 123 1.74 -5.72 -13.00
N THR A 124 1.30 -5.36 -14.19
CA THR A 124 0.02 -5.79 -14.71
C THR A 124 0.23 -6.85 -15.77
N VAL A 125 -0.59 -7.88 -15.73
CA VAL A 125 -0.59 -8.99 -16.67
C VAL A 125 -1.94 -9.00 -17.38
N ARG A 126 -1.93 -9.25 -18.68
CA ARG A 126 -3.15 -9.42 -19.48
C ARG A 126 -3.06 -10.64 -20.36
N ARG A 127 -4.21 -11.15 -20.76
CA ARG A 127 -4.32 -12.14 -21.79
C ARG A 127 -4.48 -11.42 -23.14
N ASP A 128 -3.65 -11.77 -24.13
CA ASP A 128 -3.81 -11.28 -25.49
C ASP A 128 -4.88 -12.07 -26.28
N ASN A 129 -5.07 -11.68 -27.55
CA ASN A 129 -6.09 -12.31 -28.42
C ASN A 129 -5.81 -13.79 -28.69
N ASP A 130 -4.57 -14.22 -28.65
CA ASP A 130 -4.14 -15.60 -28.88
C ASP A 130 -4.18 -16.43 -27.60
N GLY A 131 -4.62 -15.83 -26.48
CA GLY A 131 -4.71 -16.45 -25.18
C GLY A 131 -3.41 -16.50 -24.40
N LYS A 132 -2.33 -15.88 -24.89
CA LYS A 132 -1.04 -15.81 -24.22
C LYS A 132 -1.07 -14.74 -23.12
N MET A 133 -0.47 -15.05 -21.98
CA MET A 133 -0.28 -14.09 -20.89
C MET A 133 0.94 -13.22 -21.18
N THR A 134 0.75 -11.89 -21.14
CA THR A 134 1.80 -10.91 -21.39
C THR A 134 1.83 -9.85 -20.30
N ALA A 135 3.03 -9.40 -19.92
CA ALA A 135 3.17 -8.21 -19.08
C ALA A 135 2.73 -6.97 -19.87
N ALA A 136 1.86 -6.15 -19.29
CA ALA A 136 1.34 -4.94 -19.92
C ALA A 136 2.07 -3.69 -19.43
N ALA A 137 2.46 -3.64 -18.16
CA ALA A 137 3.24 -2.57 -17.55
C ALA A 137 3.87 -3.07 -16.26
N MET A 138 4.91 -2.38 -15.80
CA MET A 138 5.48 -2.56 -14.46
C MET A 138 6.00 -1.24 -13.90
N GLY A 139 6.14 -1.18 -12.59
CA GLY A 139 6.62 0.02 -11.92
C GLY A 139 6.79 -0.16 -10.42
N ARG A 140 6.88 0.96 -9.74
CA ARG A 140 6.88 1.03 -8.27
C ARG A 140 5.67 1.79 -7.76
N SER A 141 5.21 1.40 -6.58
CA SER A 141 4.27 2.21 -5.80
C SER A 141 4.89 2.66 -4.50
N GLU A 142 4.45 3.81 -4.05
CA GLU A 142 4.66 4.35 -2.72
C GLU A 142 3.30 4.79 -2.17
N ASP A 143 2.89 4.14 -1.09
CA ASP A 143 1.57 4.32 -0.50
C ASP A 143 1.73 4.80 0.95
N HIS A 144 1.16 5.95 1.27
CA HIS A 144 1.05 6.45 2.62
C HIS A 144 -0.30 6.06 3.20
N LEU A 145 -0.29 5.24 4.23
CA LEU A 145 -1.49 4.79 4.91
C LEU A 145 -1.60 5.45 6.29
N VAL A 146 -2.83 5.71 6.68
CA VAL A 146 -3.15 6.26 8.01
C VAL A 146 -4.18 5.37 8.72
N LYS A 147 -4.03 5.25 10.04
CA LYS A 147 -4.99 4.53 10.88
C LYS A 147 -6.02 5.52 11.42
N ARG A 148 -7.26 5.43 10.94
CA ARG A 148 -8.39 6.26 11.38
C ARG A 148 -9.48 5.37 11.98
N ASN A 149 -9.91 5.65 13.21
CA ASN A 149 -10.93 4.86 13.93
C ASN A 149 -10.61 3.36 13.95
N GLY A 150 -9.34 3.00 14.17
CA GLY A 150 -8.87 1.63 14.22
C GLY A 150 -8.67 0.94 12.87
N LYS A 151 -8.99 1.59 11.75
CA LYS A 151 -8.85 1.03 10.39
C LYS A 151 -7.72 1.71 9.63
N TRP A 152 -6.88 0.92 8.97
CA TRP A 152 -5.88 1.42 8.03
C TRP A 152 -6.53 1.76 6.69
N LEU A 153 -6.18 2.92 6.12
CA LEU A 153 -6.68 3.43 4.85
C LEU A 153 -5.54 4.10 4.09
N ILE A 154 -5.58 4.03 2.76
CA ILE A 154 -4.63 4.72 1.88
C ILE A 154 -5.01 6.20 1.84
N GLN A 155 -4.11 7.10 2.24
CA GLN A 155 -4.29 8.54 2.15
C GLN A 155 -3.62 9.11 0.90
N PHE A 156 -2.46 8.58 0.53
CA PHE A 156 -1.76 8.98 -0.68
C PHE A 156 -1.17 7.74 -1.36
N ARG A 157 -1.30 7.66 -2.67
CA ARG A 157 -0.72 6.63 -3.50
C ARG A 157 0.02 7.24 -4.67
N LYS A 158 1.29 6.91 -4.83
CA LYS A 158 2.09 7.27 -6.00
C LYS A 158 2.45 6.03 -6.79
N LEU A 159 2.12 6.07 -8.07
CA LEU A 159 2.49 5.05 -9.05
C LEU A 159 3.52 5.62 -10.00
N THR A 160 4.66 4.96 -10.14
CA THR A 160 5.69 5.30 -11.11
C THR A 160 5.84 4.12 -12.06
N VAL A 161 5.51 4.33 -13.33
CA VAL A 161 5.71 3.33 -14.39
C VAL A 161 7.17 3.37 -14.81
N PHE A 162 7.78 2.20 -15.01
CA PHE A 162 9.11 2.14 -15.62
C PHE A 162 8.96 2.32 -17.12
N THR A 163 9.60 3.38 -17.62
CA THR A 163 9.80 3.65 -19.06
C THR A 163 11.28 3.46 -19.33
N GLU A 164 11.61 2.61 -20.25
CA GLU A 164 12.97 2.50 -20.75
C GLU A 164 13.31 3.70 -21.65
#